data_d7c47857933cf142a8395628f40deca8
#
_entry.id   d7c47857933cf142a8395628f40deca8
#
_cell.length_a   1.000
_cell.length_b   1.000
_cell.length_c   1.000
_cell.angle_alpha   90.00
_cell.angle_beta   90.00
_cell.angle_gamma   90.00
#
_symmetry.space_group_name_H-M   'P 1'
#
loop_
_entity.id
_entity.type
_entity.pdbx_description
1 polymer ?
#
loop_
_entity_poly.entity_id
_entity_poly.type
_entity_poly.pdbx_seq_one_letter_code
_entity_poly.pdbx_strand_id
1 'polypeptide(L)'
;MKILIASNTAWYLWKFRLSLAQALRAAGHEVVAVAPRDGYAPKLAEAGIRFVDVPMDNAGTSPARDLLFLFRLLRLLRREQPGVYLGYTIKPNVYGGMACRWLGIPSIHNVSGLGTAFMKKGALSRIACLLYRTGLGRATRVFFQNNEDRSEFVGLGLVPATVTAVLPGSGVDLDRFAPRAGPSREDPGPVRFILFARLIWDKGIGEYVAAARQLQREGLAAKFQLAGFLEVKNRTAVSRTDVDSWVREGVVDYLGETDDVRSWMAQADCVVLPSYREGTPRSLLEAASMAKPVIAADAPGCRNAVKDGVSGFL
;
A
#
# COMPACT_ATOMS: atom_id res chain seq x y z
N MET A 1 -17.15 -16.01 15.40
CA MET A 1 -17.77 -15.92 14.05
C MET A 1 -16.72 -16.18 12.98
N LYS A 2 -17.14 -16.48 11.74
CA LYS A 2 -16.21 -16.56 10.60
C LYS A 2 -16.01 -15.19 9.96
N ILE A 3 -14.75 -14.78 9.76
CA ILE A 3 -14.35 -13.51 9.16
C ILE A 3 -13.55 -13.82 7.89
N LEU A 4 -13.97 -13.25 6.78
CA LEU A 4 -13.28 -13.42 5.50
C LEU A 4 -12.53 -12.14 5.16
N ILE A 5 -11.20 -12.23 4.97
CA ILE A 5 -10.33 -11.10 4.65
C ILE A 5 -9.83 -11.25 3.20
N ALA A 6 -10.22 -10.34 2.32
CA ALA A 6 -9.90 -10.43 0.90
C ALA A 6 -8.99 -9.29 0.42
N SER A 7 -7.99 -9.64 -0.39
CA SER A 7 -7.09 -8.72 -1.05
C SER A 7 -6.70 -9.20 -2.45
N ASN A 8 -5.97 -8.38 -3.19
CA ASN A 8 -5.51 -8.69 -4.55
C ASN A 8 -4.26 -9.58 -4.62
N THR A 9 -3.55 -9.80 -3.50
CA THR A 9 -2.40 -10.71 -3.40
C THR A 9 -2.31 -11.32 -2.01
N ALA A 10 -1.75 -12.54 -1.88
CA ALA A 10 -1.44 -13.12 -0.57
C ALA A 10 -0.28 -12.36 0.10
N TRP A 11 0.67 -11.82 -0.70
CA TRP A 11 1.71 -10.91 -0.23
C TRP A 11 1.15 -9.71 0.55
N TYR A 12 0.08 -9.05 0.03
CA TYR A 12 -0.56 -7.93 0.73
C TYR A 12 -1.15 -8.35 2.07
N LEU A 13 -1.83 -9.50 2.12
CA LEU A 13 -2.39 -10.04 3.36
C LEU A 13 -1.28 -10.33 4.37
N TRP A 14 -0.21 -10.96 3.95
CA TRP A 14 0.94 -11.26 4.80
C TRP A 14 1.62 -9.99 5.34
N LYS A 15 1.95 -9.05 4.46
CA LYS A 15 2.72 -7.86 4.84
C LYS A 15 1.91 -6.83 5.64
N PHE A 16 0.60 -6.71 5.38
CA PHE A 16 -0.20 -5.61 5.92
C PHE A 16 -1.38 -6.05 6.79
N ARG A 17 -1.77 -7.32 6.79
CA ARG A 17 -2.99 -7.80 7.47
C ARG A 17 -2.78 -9.02 8.35
N LEU A 18 -1.57 -9.57 8.41
CA LEU A 18 -1.27 -10.72 9.24
C LEU A 18 -1.56 -10.45 10.73
N SER A 19 -1.08 -9.32 11.26
CA SER A 19 -1.33 -8.95 12.65
C SER A 19 -2.83 -8.81 12.98
N LEU A 20 -3.60 -8.20 12.07
CA LEU A 20 -5.06 -8.15 12.20
C LEU A 20 -5.68 -9.56 12.21
N ALA A 21 -5.28 -10.41 11.26
CA ALA A 21 -5.78 -11.77 11.17
C ALA A 21 -5.46 -12.59 12.43
N GLN A 22 -4.26 -12.43 12.96
CA GLN A 22 -3.84 -13.09 14.22
C GLN A 22 -4.61 -12.56 15.43
N ALA A 23 -4.80 -11.23 15.53
CA ALA A 23 -5.59 -10.63 16.61
C ALA A 23 -7.05 -11.09 16.60
N LEU A 24 -7.67 -11.18 15.41
CA LEU A 24 -9.03 -11.70 15.27
C LEU A 24 -9.12 -13.18 15.67
N ARG A 25 -8.10 -14.00 15.34
CA ARG A 25 -8.04 -15.38 15.81
C ARG A 25 -7.87 -15.48 17.31
N ALA A 26 -7.00 -14.67 17.88
CA ALA A 26 -6.81 -14.61 19.34
C ALA A 26 -8.11 -14.21 20.07
N ALA A 27 -8.96 -13.41 19.42
CA ALA A 27 -10.29 -13.05 19.89
C ALA A 27 -11.36 -14.17 19.66
N GLY A 28 -10.95 -15.36 19.23
CA GLY A 28 -11.84 -16.52 19.05
C GLY A 28 -12.62 -16.54 17.73
N HIS A 29 -12.17 -15.83 16.72
CA HIS A 29 -12.80 -15.84 15.39
C HIS A 29 -12.11 -16.83 14.44
N GLU A 30 -12.88 -17.47 13.57
CA GLU A 30 -12.36 -18.19 12.40
C GLU A 30 -11.99 -17.17 11.32
N VAL A 31 -10.73 -17.12 10.91
CA VAL A 31 -10.27 -16.18 9.89
C VAL A 31 -9.90 -16.92 8.61
N VAL A 32 -10.46 -16.47 7.49
CA VAL A 32 -10.19 -16.99 6.15
C VAL A 32 -9.59 -15.89 5.29
N ALA A 33 -8.34 -16.07 4.87
CA ALA A 33 -7.63 -15.18 3.95
C ALA A 33 -7.96 -15.55 2.50
N VAL A 34 -8.34 -14.58 1.67
CA VAL A 34 -8.76 -14.78 0.28
C VAL A 34 -7.97 -13.87 -0.65
N ALA A 35 -7.22 -14.45 -1.57
CA ALA A 35 -6.46 -13.74 -2.60
C ALA A 35 -6.08 -14.71 -3.73
N PRO A 36 -5.61 -14.23 -4.89
CA PRO A 36 -4.84 -15.06 -5.80
C PRO A 36 -3.61 -15.66 -5.11
N ARG A 37 -3.32 -16.92 -5.43
CA ARG A 37 -2.15 -17.62 -4.89
C ARG A 37 -0.86 -16.99 -5.41
N ASP A 38 0.05 -16.71 -4.49
CA ASP A 38 1.42 -16.29 -4.75
C ASP A 38 2.38 -16.97 -3.73
N GLY A 39 3.66 -16.64 -3.75
CA GLY A 39 4.67 -17.21 -2.85
C GLY A 39 4.43 -16.98 -1.34
N TYR A 40 3.46 -16.14 -0.97
CA TYR A 40 3.12 -15.87 0.43
C TYR A 40 1.90 -16.66 0.94
N ALA A 41 1.19 -17.34 0.05
CA ALA A 41 0.07 -18.21 0.45
C ALA A 41 0.49 -19.33 1.43
N PRO A 42 1.63 -20.03 1.25
CA PRO A 42 2.14 -20.98 2.25
C PRO A 42 2.45 -20.33 3.60
N LYS A 43 3.07 -19.14 3.60
CA LYS A 43 3.41 -18.41 4.84
C LYS A 43 2.18 -18.05 5.66
N LEU A 44 1.05 -17.71 5.01
CA LEU A 44 -0.23 -17.50 5.70
C LEU A 44 -0.73 -18.78 6.38
N ALA A 45 -0.63 -19.92 5.69
CA ALA A 45 -1.00 -21.21 6.24
C ALA A 45 -0.12 -21.63 7.44
N GLU A 46 1.20 -21.43 7.33
CA GLU A 46 2.18 -21.65 8.42
C GLU A 46 1.87 -20.77 9.65
N ALA A 47 1.41 -19.53 9.44
CA ALA A 47 0.92 -18.65 10.50
C ALA A 47 -0.46 -19.07 11.05
N GLY A 48 -1.00 -20.21 10.59
CA GLY A 48 -2.28 -20.76 10.99
C GLY A 48 -3.49 -20.02 10.44
N ILE A 49 -3.34 -19.22 9.39
CA ILE A 49 -4.47 -18.55 8.70
C ILE A 49 -4.91 -19.42 7.53
N ARG A 50 -6.17 -19.86 7.55
CA ARG A 50 -6.74 -20.61 6.43
C ARG A 50 -6.75 -19.73 5.18
N PHE A 51 -6.12 -20.21 4.11
CA PHE A 51 -6.01 -19.50 2.83
C PHE A 51 -6.93 -20.16 1.78
N VAL A 52 -7.64 -19.31 1.03
CA VAL A 52 -8.46 -19.73 -0.12
C VAL A 52 -8.00 -18.97 -1.37
N ASP A 53 -7.59 -19.74 -2.37
CA ASP A 53 -7.19 -19.19 -3.67
C ASP A 53 -8.41 -18.76 -4.47
N VAL A 54 -8.47 -17.49 -4.85
CA VAL A 54 -9.46 -16.94 -5.77
C VAL A 54 -8.74 -16.15 -6.86
N PRO A 55 -8.55 -16.75 -8.04
CA PRO A 55 -7.86 -16.10 -9.14
C PRO A 55 -8.54 -14.80 -9.57
N MET A 56 -7.74 -13.75 -9.72
CA MET A 56 -8.13 -12.41 -10.11
C MET A 56 -7.09 -11.78 -11.03
N ASP A 57 -7.53 -11.01 -12.01
CA ASP A 57 -6.64 -10.19 -12.83
C ASP A 57 -6.35 -8.86 -12.12
N ASN A 58 -5.18 -8.76 -11.47
CA ASN A 58 -4.83 -7.62 -10.62
C ASN A 58 -4.62 -6.31 -11.40
N ALA A 59 -4.16 -6.38 -12.64
CA ALA A 59 -3.75 -5.20 -13.43
C ALA A 59 -4.68 -4.92 -14.61
N GLY A 60 -5.47 -5.90 -15.02
CA GLY A 60 -6.33 -5.80 -16.19
C GLY A 60 -7.64 -5.06 -15.92
N THR A 61 -8.20 -4.51 -16.99
CA THR A 61 -9.53 -3.86 -17.02
C THR A 61 -10.52 -4.64 -17.88
N SER A 62 -10.39 -5.97 -17.97
CA SER A 62 -11.26 -6.84 -18.75
C SER A 62 -12.58 -7.10 -18.01
N PRO A 63 -13.74 -6.63 -18.52
CA PRO A 63 -15.04 -6.84 -17.87
C PRO A 63 -15.39 -8.32 -17.70
N ALA A 64 -15.02 -9.17 -18.67
CA ALA A 64 -15.29 -10.61 -18.61
C ALA A 64 -14.52 -11.29 -17.46
N ARG A 65 -13.24 -10.95 -17.28
CA ARG A 65 -12.44 -11.47 -16.17
C ARG A 65 -12.93 -10.97 -14.81
N ASP A 66 -13.39 -9.73 -14.76
CA ASP A 66 -13.94 -9.12 -13.56
C ASP A 66 -15.30 -9.73 -13.18
N LEU A 67 -16.15 -10.03 -14.16
CA LEU A 67 -17.41 -10.75 -13.94
C LEU A 67 -17.15 -12.18 -13.43
N LEU A 68 -16.15 -12.87 -13.99
CA LEU A 68 -15.74 -14.19 -13.52
C LEU A 68 -15.23 -14.14 -12.07
N PHE A 69 -14.46 -13.12 -11.71
CA PHE A 69 -14.02 -12.89 -10.34
C PHE A 69 -15.20 -12.66 -9.39
N LEU A 70 -16.16 -11.82 -9.77
CA LEU A 70 -17.39 -11.60 -9.01
C LEU A 70 -18.16 -12.91 -8.78
N PHE A 71 -18.30 -13.73 -9.82
CA PHE A 71 -18.97 -15.03 -9.72
C PHE A 71 -18.23 -15.99 -8.76
N ARG A 72 -16.89 -16.03 -8.83
CA ARG A 72 -16.06 -16.81 -7.89
C ARG A 72 -16.25 -16.36 -6.45
N LEU A 73 -16.29 -15.04 -6.20
CA LEU A 73 -16.57 -14.49 -4.87
C LEU A 73 -17.96 -14.84 -4.38
N LEU A 74 -18.99 -14.73 -5.22
CA LEU A 74 -20.36 -15.12 -4.86
C LEU A 74 -20.43 -16.59 -4.45
N ARG A 75 -19.81 -17.48 -5.23
CA ARG A 75 -19.77 -18.92 -4.91
C ARG A 75 -19.03 -19.19 -3.61
N LEU A 76 -17.89 -18.52 -3.39
CA LEU A 76 -17.12 -18.62 -2.16
C LEU A 76 -17.93 -18.14 -0.95
N LEU A 77 -18.51 -16.96 -1.02
CA LEU A 77 -19.28 -16.37 0.09
C LEU A 77 -20.53 -17.19 0.45
N ARG A 78 -21.21 -17.78 -0.56
CA ARG A 78 -22.32 -18.73 -0.31
C ARG A 78 -21.87 -20.00 0.39
N ARG A 79 -20.67 -20.52 0.05
CA ARG A 79 -20.11 -21.72 0.67
C ARG A 79 -19.61 -21.44 2.09
N GLU A 80 -18.87 -20.34 2.26
CA GLU A 80 -18.23 -20.02 3.53
C GLU A 80 -19.17 -19.40 4.57
N GLN A 81 -20.23 -18.72 4.13
CA GLN A 81 -21.20 -18.01 4.97
C GLN A 81 -20.56 -17.18 6.08
N PRO A 82 -19.63 -16.24 5.76
CA PRO A 82 -18.97 -15.46 6.77
C PRO A 82 -19.94 -14.51 7.47
N GLY A 83 -19.74 -14.29 8.77
CA GLY A 83 -20.47 -13.27 9.52
C GLY A 83 -20.07 -11.85 9.14
N VAL A 84 -18.87 -11.65 8.59
CA VAL A 84 -18.40 -10.37 8.05
C VAL A 84 -17.33 -10.58 6.97
N TYR A 85 -17.36 -9.72 5.96
CA TYR A 85 -16.36 -9.62 4.90
C TYR A 85 -15.51 -8.37 5.10
N LEU A 86 -14.18 -8.52 5.08
CA LEU A 86 -13.22 -7.42 5.13
C LEU A 86 -12.54 -7.30 3.78
N GLY A 87 -12.81 -6.22 3.04
CA GLY A 87 -12.26 -5.96 1.71
C GLY A 87 -11.09 -5.00 1.74
N TYR A 88 -10.02 -5.36 1.02
CA TYR A 88 -8.84 -4.52 0.80
C TYR A 88 -8.49 -4.50 -0.68
N THR A 89 -7.93 -3.37 -1.15
CA THR A 89 -7.63 -3.12 -2.56
C THR A 89 -8.87 -3.00 -3.46
N ILE A 90 -8.71 -2.48 -4.68
CA ILE A 90 -9.82 -2.02 -5.52
C ILE A 90 -10.82 -3.12 -5.83
N LYS A 91 -10.37 -4.22 -6.46
CA LYS A 91 -11.29 -5.27 -6.94
C LYS A 91 -11.98 -6.03 -5.80
N PRO A 92 -11.30 -6.48 -4.73
CA PRO A 92 -11.96 -7.04 -3.55
C PRO A 92 -12.93 -6.07 -2.87
N ASN A 93 -12.63 -4.77 -2.82
CA ASN A 93 -13.57 -3.78 -2.31
C ASN A 93 -14.83 -3.69 -3.17
N VAL A 94 -14.68 -3.51 -4.47
CA VAL A 94 -15.79 -3.30 -5.40
C VAL A 94 -16.63 -4.57 -5.56
N TYR A 95 -16.01 -5.65 -6.05
CA TYR A 95 -16.73 -6.89 -6.37
C TYR A 95 -17.11 -7.68 -5.13
N GLY A 96 -16.30 -7.63 -4.07
CA GLY A 96 -16.65 -8.18 -2.76
C GLY A 96 -17.84 -7.47 -2.14
N GLY A 97 -17.86 -6.14 -2.19
CA GLY A 97 -19.01 -5.35 -1.72
C GLY A 97 -20.29 -5.63 -2.51
N MET A 98 -20.22 -5.77 -3.84
CA MET A 98 -21.37 -6.19 -4.66
C MET A 98 -21.88 -7.59 -4.24
N ALA A 99 -20.97 -8.54 -4.10
CA ALA A 99 -21.32 -9.91 -3.72
C ALA A 99 -21.94 -9.98 -2.31
N CYS A 100 -21.36 -9.24 -1.36
CA CYS A 100 -21.90 -9.15 0.01
C CYS A 100 -23.29 -8.52 0.03
N ARG A 101 -23.50 -7.45 -0.75
CA ARG A 101 -24.82 -6.82 -0.88
C ARG A 101 -25.88 -7.79 -1.38
N TRP A 102 -25.58 -8.62 -2.39
CA TRP A 102 -26.53 -9.60 -2.94
C TRP A 102 -26.82 -10.76 -1.97
N LEU A 103 -25.86 -11.07 -1.10
CA LEU A 103 -26.00 -12.17 -0.13
C LEU A 103 -26.43 -11.70 1.26
N GLY A 104 -26.61 -10.41 1.49
CA GLY A 104 -26.94 -9.87 2.82
C GLY A 104 -25.82 -9.99 3.85
N ILE A 105 -24.56 -10.14 3.41
CA ILE A 105 -23.40 -10.30 4.30
C ILE A 105 -22.89 -8.92 4.69
N PRO A 106 -22.71 -8.62 6.00
CA PRO A 106 -22.08 -7.39 6.45
C PRO A 106 -20.67 -7.25 5.86
N SER A 107 -20.34 -6.05 5.35
CA SER A 107 -19.03 -5.82 4.74
C SER A 107 -18.37 -4.54 5.25
N ILE A 108 -17.08 -4.65 5.51
CA ILE A 108 -16.20 -3.55 5.92
C ILE A 108 -15.10 -3.44 4.89
N HIS A 109 -14.88 -2.24 4.39
CA HIS A 109 -13.91 -1.98 3.34
C HIS A 109 -12.85 -0.99 3.78
N ASN A 110 -11.60 -1.22 3.38
CA ASN A 110 -10.51 -0.26 3.56
C ASN A 110 -10.01 0.22 2.19
N VAL A 111 -10.17 1.52 1.95
CA VAL A 111 -9.64 2.21 0.77
C VAL A 111 -8.27 2.76 1.14
N SER A 112 -7.21 2.03 0.75
CA SER A 112 -5.82 2.34 1.13
C SER A 112 -5.15 3.37 0.21
N GLY A 113 -5.93 4.15 -0.53
CA GLY A 113 -5.51 5.15 -1.50
C GLY A 113 -6.34 5.02 -2.77
N LEU A 114 -6.51 6.12 -3.48
CA LEU A 114 -7.40 6.16 -4.65
C LEU A 114 -6.77 5.56 -5.90
N GLY A 115 -5.45 5.42 -5.93
CA GLY A 115 -4.71 4.93 -7.08
C GLY A 115 -4.74 5.90 -8.28
N THR A 116 -4.07 5.52 -9.34
CA THR A 116 -3.89 6.35 -10.54
C THR A 116 -5.20 6.64 -11.30
N ALA A 117 -6.26 5.84 -11.09
CA ALA A 117 -7.54 6.03 -11.75
C ALA A 117 -8.25 7.33 -11.37
N PHE A 118 -7.98 7.87 -10.19
CA PHE A 118 -8.52 9.15 -9.70
C PHE A 118 -7.62 10.35 -9.98
N MET A 119 -6.36 10.14 -10.36
CA MET A 119 -5.41 11.23 -10.64
C MET A 119 -5.71 11.93 -11.98
N LYS A 120 -6.39 11.25 -12.92
CA LYS A 120 -6.73 11.81 -14.24
C LYS A 120 -8.24 11.72 -14.47
N LYS A 121 -8.86 12.85 -14.81
CA LYS A 121 -10.27 12.89 -15.24
C LYS A 121 -10.42 12.19 -16.59
N GLY A 122 -11.40 11.28 -16.73
CA GLY A 122 -11.64 10.57 -17.98
C GLY A 122 -12.68 9.45 -17.86
N ALA A 123 -12.89 8.70 -18.93
CA ALA A 123 -13.85 7.58 -18.95
C ALA A 123 -13.51 6.51 -17.91
N LEU A 124 -12.22 6.19 -17.71
CA LEU A 124 -11.78 5.23 -16.72
C LEU A 124 -12.13 5.68 -15.28
N SER A 125 -11.97 6.97 -14.96
CA SER A 125 -12.36 7.52 -13.66
C SER A 125 -13.88 7.41 -13.44
N ARG A 126 -14.70 7.69 -14.46
CA ARG A 126 -16.17 7.54 -14.37
C ARG A 126 -16.59 6.09 -14.12
N ILE A 127 -15.96 5.14 -14.80
CA ILE A 127 -16.20 3.70 -14.58
C ILE A 127 -15.79 3.31 -13.15
N ALA A 128 -14.63 3.74 -12.69
CA ALA A 128 -14.17 3.50 -11.32
C ALA A 128 -15.16 4.07 -10.28
N CYS A 129 -15.65 5.29 -10.47
CA CYS A 129 -16.67 5.89 -9.59
C CYS A 129 -17.96 5.06 -9.56
N LEU A 130 -18.46 4.62 -10.73
CA LEU A 130 -19.66 3.77 -10.80
C LEU A 130 -19.45 2.44 -10.06
N LEU A 131 -18.30 1.81 -10.28
CA LEU A 131 -17.93 0.56 -9.62
C LEU A 131 -17.82 0.73 -8.10
N TYR A 132 -17.18 1.77 -7.63
CA TYR A 132 -17.11 2.06 -6.18
C TYR A 132 -18.49 2.35 -5.58
N ARG A 133 -19.31 3.16 -6.23
CA ARG A 133 -20.68 3.44 -5.78
C ARG A 133 -21.51 2.15 -5.66
N THR A 134 -21.42 1.24 -6.62
CA THR A 134 -22.17 -0.02 -6.59
C THR A 134 -21.62 -1.00 -5.54
N GLY A 135 -20.31 -1.05 -5.36
CA GLY A 135 -19.65 -1.94 -4.40
C GLY A 135 -19.74 -1.46 -2.96
N LEU A 136 -19.53 -0.15 -2.73
CA LEU A 136 -19.42 0.38 -1.35
C LEU A 136 -20.67 1.10 -0.84
N GLY A 137 -21.62 1.44 -1.71
CA GLY A 137 -22.79 2.25 -1.35
C GLY A 137 -23.72 1.65 -0.28
N ARG A 138 -23.60 0.36 0.02
CA ARG A 138 -24.32 -0.35 1.09
C ARG A 138 -23.39 -1.10 2.05
N ALA A 139 -22.12 -0.71 2.10
CA ALA A 139 -21.18 -1.25 3.07
C ALA A 139 -21.60 -0.91 4.51
N THR A 140 -21.32 -1.79 5.45
CA THR A 140 -21.53 -1.52 6.87
C THR A 140 -20.59 -0.43 7.36
N ARG A 141 -19.33 -0.43 6.87
CA ARG A 141 -18.33 0.58 7.17
C ARG A 141 -17.30 0.69 6.05
N VAL A 142 -16.84 1.90 5.76
CA VAL A 142 -15.74 2.16 4.81
C VAL A 142 -14.69 3.01 5.50
N PHE A 143 -13.48 2.46 5.62
CA PHE A 143 -12.33 3.16 6.17
C PHE A 143 -11.46 3.74 5.06
N PHE A 144 -11.01 4.97 5.26
CA PHE A 144 -9.99 5.66 4.46
C PHE A 144 -8.75 5.87 5.29
N GLN A 145 -7.61 6.06 4.65
CA GLN A 145 -6.36 6.26 5.39
C GLN A 145 -6.05 7.73 5.65
N ASN A 146 -6.74 8.66 4.98
CA ASN A 146 -6.65 10.10 5.19
C ASN A 146 -8.02 10.77 4.96
N ASN A 147 -8.15 12.01 5.43
CA ASN A 147 -9.38 12.79 5.30
C ASN A 147 -9.65 13.25 3.87
N GLU A 148 -8.60 13.51 3.09
CA GLU A 148 -8.71 13.97 1.71
C GLU A 148 -9.39 12.91 0.84
N ASP A 149 -8.93 11.67 0.91
CA ASP A 149 -9.52 10.55 0.18
C ASP A 149 -10.96 10.28 0.61
N ARG A 150 -11.23 10.36 1.94
CA ARG A 150 -12.58 10.24 2.49
C ARG A 150 -13.50 11.34 1.95
N SER A 151 -13.05 12.59 2.00
CA SER A 151 -13.85 13.75 1.55
C SER A 151 -14.12 13.69 0.06
N GLU A 152 -13.17 13.25 -0.75
CA GLU A 152 -13.34 13.05 -2.19
C GLU A 152 -14.40 11.99 -2.50
N PHE A 153 -14.37 10.83 -1.82
CA PHE A 153 -15.37 9.77 -2.02
C PHE A 153 -16.78 10.18 -1.59
N VAL A 154 -16.90 10.87 -0.45
CA VAL A 154 -18.17 11.39 0.02
C VAL A 154 -18.69 12.48 -0.92
N GLY A 155 -17.84 13.43 -1.33
CA GLY A 155 -18.20 14.52 -2.24
C GLY A 155 -18.65 14.04 -3.63
N LEU A 156 -18.05 12.95 -4.13
CA LEU A 156 -18.47 12.28 -5.37
C LEU A 156 -19.72 11.39 -5.19
N GLY A 157 -20.28 11.30 -3.99
CA GLY A 157 -21.44 10.46 -3.68
C GLY A 157 -21.20 8.96 -3.89
N LEU A 158 -19.96 8.48 -3.70
CA LEU A 158 -19.61 7.06 -3.85
C LEU A 158 -20.00 6.25 -2.61
N VAL A 159 -19.94 6.88 -1.45
CA VAL A 159 -20.33 6.29 -0.16
C VAL A 159 -21.03 7.34 0.72
N PRO A 160 -22.01 6.95 1.55
CA PRO A 160 -22.60 7.85 2.54
C PRO A 160 -21.58 8.25 3.61
N ALA A 161 -21.55 9.51 4.01
CA ALA A 161 -20.64 10.00 5.06
C ALA A 161 -20.80 9.25 6.40
N THR A 162 -22.03 8.82 6.72
CA THR A 162 -22.40 8.13 7.97
C THR A 162 -21.73 6.78 8.18
N VAL A 163 -21.34 6.10 7.09
CA VAL A 163 -20.65 4.79 7.16
C VAL A 163 -19.14 4.92 6.99
N THR A 164 -18.62 6.15 6.84
CA THR A 164 -17.18 6.36 6.62
C THR A 164 -16.45 6.74 7.90
N ALA A 165 -15.18 6.33 8.00
CA ALA A 165 -14.26 6.78 9.04
C ALA A 165 -12.82 6.83 8.48
N VAL A 166 -11.93 7.51 9.19
CA VAL A 166 -10.50 7.50 8.89
C VAL A 166 -9.81 6.53 9.85
N LEU A 167 -9.00 5.66 9.26
CA LEU A 167 -8.08 4.76 9.97
C LEU A 167 -6.67 5.04 9.42
N PRO A 168 -5.76 5.66 10.21
CA PRO A 168 -4.48 6.14 9.71
C PRO A 168 -3.54 4.99 9.36
N GLY A 169 -3.66 4.51 8.12
CA GLY A 169 -2.81 3.47 7.56
C GLY A 169 -3.05 2.06 8.08
N SER A 170 -2.04 1.21 7.87
CA SER A 170 -2.03 -0.18 8.31
C SER A 170 -1.30 -0.38 9.63
N GLY A 171 -0.78 0.71 10.19
CA GLY A 171 0.12 0.65 11.35
C GLY A 171 1.52 0.14 10.99
N VAL A 172 2.38 0.14 11.99
CA VAL A 172 3.72 -0.44 11.98
C VAL A 172 3.92 -1.27 13.24
N ASP A 173 4.63 -2.37 13.11
CA ASP A 173 5.05 -3.19 14.24
C ASP A 173 6.26 -2.54 14.92
N LEU A 174 6.05 -1.92 16.08
CA LEU A 174 7.05 -1.14 16.79
C LEU A 174 8.20 -2.00 17.33
N ASP A 175 7.95 -3.25 17.69
CA ASP A 175 8.98 -4.18 18.16
C ASP A 175 9.87 -4.61 16.99
N ARG A 176 9.25 -4.93 15.86
CA ARG A 176 9.95 -5.30 14.63
C ARG A 176 10.76 -4.14 14.05
N PHE A 177 10.20 -2.93 14.05
CA PHE A 177 10.81 -1.70 13.55
C PHE A 177 11.35 -0.81 14.69
N ALA A 178 11.80 -1.42 15.79
CA ALA A 178 12.45 -0.69 16.87
C ALA A 178 13.72 0.02 16.37
N PRO A 179 14.09 1.16 16.97
CA PRO A 179 15.33 1.85 16.67
C PRO A 179 16.51 0.89 16.79
N ARG A 180 17.38 0.88 15.81
CA ARG A 180 18.63 0.12 15.82
C ARG A 180 19.79 1.09 15.77
N ALA A 181 20.80 0.85 16.60
CA ALA A 181 22.08 1.53 16.45
C ALA A 181 22.56 1.28 15.00
N GLY A 182 22.73 2.35 14.25
CA GLY A 182 23.47 2.30 12.99
C GLY A 182 24.92 1.91 13.29
N PRO A 183 25.73 1.57 12.27
CA PRO A 183 27.15 1.39 12.46
C PRO A 183 27.70 2.64 13.17
N SER A 184 28.47 2.42 14.25
CA SER A 184 29.19 3.52 14.90
C SER A 184 30.06 4.19 13.83
N ARG A 185 29.75 5.44 13.52
CA ARG A 185 30.52 6.20 12.56
C ARG A 185 31.55 7.02 13.32
N GLU A 186 32.76 6.50 13.45
CA GLU A 186 33.92 7.29 13.86
C GLU A 186 34.22 8.39 12.83
N ASP A 187 34.00 8.09 11.53
CA ASP A 187 33.94 9.05 10.43
C ASP A 187 32.51 9.04 9.84
N PRO A 188 31.76 10.15 9.84
CA PRO A 188 30.38 10.20 9.36
C PRO A 188 30.23 9.87 7.87
N GLY A 189 31.30 9.98 7.07
CA GLY A 189 31.23 9.72 5.62
C GLY A 189 30.06 10.46 4.94
N PRO A 190 29.72 10.14 3.70
CA PRO A 190 28.63 10.80 2.99
C PRO A 190 27.27 10.47 3.61
N VAL A 191 26.39 11.48 3.68
CA VAL A 191 24.99 11.33 4.13
C VAL A 191 24.24 10.38 3.20
N ARG A 192 23.52 9.39 3.75
CA ARG A 192 22.80 8.37 2.99
C ARG A 192 21.31 8.64 2.98
N PHE A 193 20.81 9.03 1.82
CA PHE A 193 19.38 9.14 1.55
C PHE A 193 18.88 7.84 0.91
N ILE A 194 17.70 7.35 1.31
CA ILE A 194 17.09 6.16 0.72
C ILE A 194 15.61 6.37 0.44
N LEU A 195 15.16 5.89 -0.73
CA LEU A 195 13.76 5.85 -1.11
C LEU A 195 13.30 4.40 -1.20
N PHE A 196 12.26 4.06 -0.41
CA PHE A 196 11.61 2.75 -0.43
C PHE A 196 10.24 2.83 -1.10
N ALA A 197 10.11 2.31 -2.31
CA ALA A 197 8.82 2.25 -3.00
C ALA A 197 8.83 1.22 -4.13
N ARG A 198 7.65 0.88 -4.66
CA ARG A 198 7.57 0.34 -6.01
C ARG A 198 8.08 1.40 -6.99
N LEU A 199 8.95 1.03 -7.92
CA LEU A 199 9.53 1.99 -8.85
C LEU A 199 8.51 2.38 -9.94
N ILE A 200 7.67 3.34 -9.59
CA ILE A 200 6.69 3.99 -10.47
C ILE A 200 6.85 5.50 -10.37
N TRP A 201 6.63 6.21 -11.46
CA TRP A 201 6.79 7.67 -11.52
C TRP A 201 5.95 8.41 -10.47
N ASP A 202 4.75 7.89 -10.15
CA ASP A 202 3.86 8.48 -9.13
C ASP A 202 4.46 8.51 -7.71
N LYS A 203 5.57 7.79 -7.47
CA LYS A 203 6.31 7.80 -6.20
C LYS A 203 7.39 8.89 -6.13
N GLY A 204 7.46 9.76 -7.16
CA GLY A 204 8.43 10.84 -7.21
C GLY A 204 9.87 10.37 -7.47
N ILE A 205 10.03 9.23 -8.16
CA ILE A 205 11.36 8.70 -8.48
C ILE A 205 12.15 9.70 -9.35
N GLY A 206 11.47 10.36 -10.30
CA GLY A 206 12.08 11.39 -11.16
C GLY A 206 12.59 12.58 -10.36
N GLU A 207 11.79 13.08 -9.42
CA GLU A 207 12.12 14.18 -8.52
C GLU A 207 13.30 13.84 -7.62
N TYR A 208 13.29 12.61 -7.07
CA TYR A 208 14.39 12.10 -6.24
C TYR A 208 15.70 12.06 -7.02
N VAL A 209 15.70 11.51 -8.23
CA VAL A 209 16.89 11.43 -9.09
C VAL A 209 17.35 12.82 -9.54
N ALA A 210 16.42 13.72 -9.87
CA ALA A 210 16.74 15.10 -10.24
C ALA A 210 17.41 15.85 -9.09
N ALA A 211 16.87 15.72 -7.86
CA ALA A 211 17.45 16.31 -6.66
C ALA A 211 18.84 15.73 -6.35
N ALA A 212 19.01 14.41 -6.46
CA ALA A 212 20.29 13.74 -6.28
C ALA A 212 21.35 14.29 -7.23
N ARG A 213 21.01 14.43 -8.52
CA ARG A 213 21.88 14.97 -9.56
C ARG A 213 22.26 16.42 -9.30
N GLN A 214 21.31 17.23 -8.83
CA GLN A 214 21.56 18.62 -8.47
C GLN A 214 22.52 18.74 -7.28
N LEU A 215 22.23 18.03 -6.19
CA LEU A 215 23.03 18.09 -4.95
C LEU A 215 24.47 17.57 -5.16
N GLN A 216 24.65 16.55 -6.02
CA GLN A 216 25.99 16.10 -6.41
C GLN A 216 26.77 17.19 -7.20
N ARG A 217 26.11 17.93 -8.12
CA ARG A 217 26.75 19.06 -8.83
C ARG A 217 27.12 20.19 -7.88
N GLU A 218 26.34 20.39 -6.81
CA GLU A 218 26.62 21.37 -5.75
C GLU A 218 27.73 20.90 -4.78
N GLY A 219 28.26 19.68 -4.98
CA GLY A 219 29.37 19.14 -4.18
C GLY A 219 28.95 18.55 -2.84
N LEU A 220 27.65 18.28 -2.62
CA LEU A 220 27.19 17.63 -1.38
C LEU A 220 27.75 16.19 -1.28
N ALA A 221 28.47 15.89 -0.19
CA ALA A 221 28.94 14.55 0.11
C ALA A 221 27.77 13.65 0.55
N ALA A 222 27.00 13.12 -0.41
CA ALA A 222 25.83 12.31 -0.15
C ALA A 222 25.76 11.09 -1.09
N LYS A 223 25.10 10.04 -0.61
CA LYS A 223 24.71 8.85 -1.39
C LYS A 223 23.18 8.78 -1.48
N PHE A 224 22.69 8.53 -2.69
CA PHE A 224 21.26 8.42 -2.95
C PHE A 224 20.95 6.99 -3.36
N GLN A 225 20.05 6.34 -2.63
CA GLN A 225 19.73 4.93 -2.79
C GLN A 225 18.26 4.73 -3.16
N LEU A 226 18.00 3.81 -4.08
CA LEU A 226 16.67 3.36 -4.46
C LEU A 226 16.49 1.90 -4.05
N ALA A 227 15.39 1.58 -3.40
CA ALA A 227 15.04 0.21 -3.01
C ALA A 227 13.57 -0.09 -3.29
N GLY A 228 13.31 -1.21 -3.93
CA GLY A 228 11.96 -1.67 -4.20
C GLY A 228 11.75 -2.34 -5.55
N PHE A 229 10.51 -2.76 -5.78
CA PHE A 229 10.16 -3.54 -6.97
C PHE A 229 10.29 -2.73 -8.26
N LEU A 230 11.13 -3.21 -9.15
CA LEU A 230 11.26 -2.76 -10.53
C LEU A 230 10.37 -3.62 -11.44
N GLU A 231 10.09 -3.13 -12.64
CA GLU A 231 9.30 -3.85 -13.65
C GLU A 231 7.89 -4.27 -13.17
N VAL A 232 7.30 -3.46 -12.29
CA VAL A 232 5.94 -3.69 -11.81
C VAL A 232 4.93 -3.52 -12.95
N LYS A 233 3.87 -4.34 -12.96
CA LYS A 233 2.75 -4.22 -13.91
C LYS A 233 1.93 -2.97 -13.60
N ASN A 234 2.45 -1.80 -13.97
CA ASN A 234 1.81 -0.49 -13.81
C ASN A 234 2.08 0.37 -15.04
N ARG A 235 1.12 1.24 -15.40
CA ARG A 235 1.25 2.17 -16.55
C ARG A 235 2.32 3.25 -16.33
N THR A 236 2.64 3.55 -15.09
CA THR A 236 3.64 4.54 -14.69
C THR A 236 4.88 3.85 -14.11
N ALA A 237 5.17 2.60 -14.51
CA ALA A 237 6.37 1.89 -14.09
C ALA A 237 7.62 2.61 -14.65
N VAL A 238 8.63 2.75 -13.80
CA VAL A 238 9.99 3.15 -14.21
C VAL A 238 10.61 1.96 -14.92
N SER A 239 11.24 2.21 -16.07
CA SER A 239 11.88 1.14 -16.83
C SER A 239 13.22 0.73 -16.21
N ARG A 240 13.65 -0.51 -16.48
CA ARG A 240 15.00 -0.96 -16.11
C ARG A 240 16.08 -0.10 -16.77
N THR A 241 15.86 0.28 -18.02
CA THR A 241 16.78 1.16 -18.77
C THR A 241 17.00 2.49 -18.08
N ASP A 242 15.93 3.11 -17.51
CA ASP A 242 16.06 4.36 -16.76
C ASP A 242 16.93 4.15 -15.52
N VAL A 243 16.63 3.11 -14.72
CA VAL A 243 17.39 2.83 -13.49
C VAL A 243 18.85 2.52 -13.80
N ASP A 244 19.12 1.66 -14.78
CA ASP A 244 20.48 1.31 -15.20
C ASP A 244 21.26 2.54 -15.73
N SER A 245 20.57 3.49 -16.35
CA SER A 245 21.15 4.75 -16.77
C SER A 245 21.60 5.62 -15.57
N TRP A 246 20.74 5.77 -14.56
CA TRP A 246 21.03 6.55 -13.36
C TRP A 246 22.15 5.93 -12.51
N VAL A 247 22.20 4.58 -12.45
CA VAL A 247 23.29 3.86 -11.77
C VAL A 247 24.61 4.05 -12.52
N ARG A 248 24.63 3.92 -13.86
CA ARG A 248 25.84 4.18 -14.69
C ARG A 248 26.31 5.62 -14.61
N GLU A 249 25.40 6.59 -14.48
CA GLU A 249 25.69 8.00 -14.25
C GLU A 249 26.28 8.24 -12.85
N GLY A 250 26.16 7.28 -11.92
CA GLY A 250 26.58 7.42 -10.53
C GLY A 250 25.68 8.31 -9.67
N VAL A 251 24.45 8.61 -10.14
CA VAL A 251 23.51 9.48 -9.44
C VAL A 251 22.82 8.74 -8.30
N VAL A 252 22.48 7.46 -8.49
CA VAL A 252 21.84 6.63 -7.48
C VAL A 252 22.42 5.22 -7.44
N ASP A 253 22.36 4.59 -6.27
CA ASP A 253 22.59 3.17 -6.08
C ASP A 253 21.24 2.44 -6.05
N TYR A 254 20.99 1.50 -6.97
CA TYR A 254 19.80 0.64 -6.90
C TYR A 254 20.11 -0.62 -6.11
N LEU A 255 19.47 -0.77 -4.93
CA LEU A 255 19.69 -1.88 -4.01
C LEU A 255 18.86 -3.14 -4.35
N GLY A 256 17.93 -3.02 -5.31
CA GLY A 256 17.01 -4.10 -5.62
C GLY A 256 15.80 -4.15 -4.70
N GLU A 257 15.22 -5.34 -4.55
CA GLU A 257 14.06 -5.60 -3.70
C GLU A 257 14.45 -6.47 -2.50
N THR A 258 13.73 -6.31 -1.40
CA THR A 258 13.91 -7.12 -0.20
C THR A 258 12.60 -7.37 0.52
N ASP A 259 12.49 -8.50 1.17
CA ASP A 259 11.43 -8.81 2.12
C ASP A 259 11.59 -8.09 3.46
N ASP A 260 12.81 -7.62 3.77
CA ASP A 260 13.14 -6.95 5.02
C ASP A 260 13.98 -5.68 4.79
N VAL A 261 13.32 -4.55 4.82
CA VAL A 261 13.94 -3.23 4.60
C VAL A 261 14.74 -2.71 5.80
N ARG A 262 14.65 -3.37 6.97
CA ARG A 262 15.19 -2.85 8.23
C ARG A 262 16.69 -2.66 8.21
N SER A 263 17.44 -3.56 7.57
CA SER A 263 18.90 -3.45 7.47
C SER A 263 19.32 -2.24 6.64
N TRP A 264 18.66 -1.98 5.54
CA TRP A 264 18.93 -0.80 4.69
C TRP A 264 18.47 0.49 5.37
N MET A 265 17.29 0.46 5.99
CA MET A 265 16.76 1.60 6.74
C MET A 265 17.64 1.97 7.94
N ALA A 266 18.19 0.98 8.65
CA ALA A 266 19.12 1.21 9.76
C ALA A 266 20.40 1.92 9.30
N GLN A 267 20.88 1.63 8.09
CA GLN A 267 22.08 2.23 7.53
C GLN A 267 21.83 3.62 6.89
N ALA A 268 20.59 3.96 6.60
CA ALA A 268 20.23 5.27 6.05
C ALA A 268 20.26 6.34 7.13
N ASP A 269 20.59 7.56 6.74
CA ASP A 269 20.52 8.75 7.59
C ASP A 269 19.17 9.45 7.43
N CYS A 270 18.55 9.34 6.26
CA CYS A 270 17.24 9.93 5.96
C CYS A 270 16.46 9.06 4.96
N VAL A 271 15.16 8.90 5.23
CA VAL A 271 14.24 8.24 4.29
C VAL A 271 13.46 9.29 3.52
N VAL A 272 13.45 9.18 2.18
CA VAL A 272 12.81 10.17 1.29
C VAL A 272 11.64 9.53 0.55
N LEU A 273 10.51 10.23 0.49
CA LEU A 273 9.34 9.80 -0.28
C LEU A 273 8.62 11.00 -0.90
N PRO A 274 9.02 11.47 -2.10
CA PRO A 274 8.39 12.60 -2.79
C PRO A 274 7.17 12.17 -3.61
N SER A 275 6.32 11.31 -3.03
CA SER A 275 5.16 10.73 -3.71
C SER A 275 4.07 11.77 -3.95
N TYR A 276 3.43 11.73 -5.11
CA TYR A 276 2.34 12.65 -5.47
C TYR A 276 1.05 12.40 -4.67
N ARG A 277 0.80 11.16 -4.23
CA ARG A 277 -0.34 10.79 -3.41
C ARG A 277 -0.14 9.43 -2.74
N GLU A 278 -0.51 9.34 -1.47
CA GLU A 278 -0.51 8.11 -0.68
C GLU A 278 -1.82 7.94 0.08
N GLY A 279 -2.10 6.74 0.56
CA GLY A 279 -3.04 6.55 1.66
C GLY A 279 -2.41 7.04 2.96
N THR A 280 -1.63 6.16 3.59
CA THR A 280 -0.62 6.48 4.60
C THR A 280 0.61 5.64 4.26
N PRO A 281 1.74 6.26 3.88
CA PRO A 281 2.90 5.54 3.37
C PRO A 281 3.61 4.78 4.50
N ARG A 282 3.60 3.47 4.40
CA ARG A 282 4.16 2.61 5.44
C ARG A 282 5.68 2.80 5.60
N SER A 283 6.40 3.08 4.52
CA SER A 283 7.84 3.35 4.58
C SER A 283 8.18 4.55 5.48
N LEU A 284 7.34 5.58 5.52
CA LEU A 284 7.52 6.72 6.43
C LEU A 284 7.20 6.34 7.88
N LEU A 285 6.17 5.51 8.13
CA LEU A 285 5.86 5.00 9.47
C LEU A 285 6.96 4.08 9.98
N GLU A 286 7.49 3.21 9.13
CA GLU A 286 8.61 2.32 9.44
C GLU A 286 9.88 3.12 9.75
N ALA A 287 10.18 4.16 8.97
CA ALA A 287 11.29 5.08 9.21
C ALA A 287 11.15 5.81 10.55
N ALA A 288 9.98 6.39 10.82
CA ALA A 288 9.69 7.07 12.09
C ALA A 288 9.83 6.11 13.28
N SER A 289 9.32 4.87 13.18
CA SER A 289 9.46 3.84 14.19
C SER A 289 10.94 3.48 14.47
N MET A 290 11.78 3.52 13.44
CA MET A 290 13.23 3.30 13.54
C MET A 290 14.01 4.58 13.90
N ALA A 291 13.33 5.65 14.30
CA ALA A 291 13.92 6.95 14.64
C ALA A 291 14.77 7.55 13.49
N LYS A 292 14.34 7.33 12.23
CA LYS A 292 14.99 7.93 11.05
C LYS A 292 14.28 9.21 10.64
N PRO A 293 15.01 10.31 10.39
CA PRO A 293 14.47 11.50 9.76
C PRO A 293 13.82 11.17 8.42
N VAL A 294 12.77 11.90 8.07
CA VAL A 294 12.07 11.71 6.80
C VAL A 294 11.95 13.02 6.02
N ILE A 295 12.01 12.93 4.70
CA ILE A 295 11.65 14.01 3.78
C ILE A 295 10.54 13.46 2.89
N ALA A 296 9.41 14.16 2.82
CA ALA A 296 8.28 13.73 2.02
C ALA A 296 7.66 14.90 1.26
N ALA A 297 6.89 14.61 0.22
CA ALA A 297 6.09 15.66 -0.43
C ALA A 297 4.95 16.10 0.49
N ASP A 298 4.60 17.39 0.48
CA ASP A 298 3.35 17.89 1.08
C ASP A 298 2.15 17.45 0.23
N ALA A 299 1.87 16.16 0.28
CA ALA A 299 0.84 15.50 -0.50
C ALA A 299 -0.10 14.70 0.41
N PRO A 300 -1.35 14.41 -0.03
CA PRO A 300 -2.28 13.57 0.72
C PRO A 300 -1.62 12.26 1.16
N GLY A 301 -1.80 11.90 2.41
CA GLY A 301 -1.21 10.73 3.04
C GLY A 301 0.22 10.93 3.56
N CYS A 302 1.11 11.59 2.84
CA CYS A 302 2.47 11.88 3.31
C CYS A 302 2.43 12.83 4.51
N ARG A 303 1.69 13.93 4.42
CA ARG A 303 1.53 14.91 5.51
C ARG A 303 0.91 14.33 6.80
N ASN A 304 0.25 13.19 6.70
CA ASN A 304 -0.30 12.52 7.88
C ASN A 304 0.75 11.67 8.63
N ALA A 305 1.87 11.36 7.97
CA ALA A 305 2.96 10.58 8.54
C ALA A 305 4.14 11.44 9.02
N VAL A 306 4.16 12.73 8.65
CA VAL A 306 5.27 13.65 8.95
C VAL A 306 4.74 14.89 9.64
N LYS A 307 5.36 15.27 10.75
CA LYS A 307 5.16 16.57 11.39
C LYS A 307 6.31 17.46 10.95
N ASP A 308 5.99 18.42 10.06
CA ASP A 308 6.96 19.30 9.42
C ASP A 308 7.83 20.05 10.44
N GLY A 309 9.14 20.08 10.17
CA GLY A 309 10.14 20.68 11.07
C GLY A 309 10.36 19.97 12.41
N VAL A 310 9.66 18.85 12.70
CA VAL A 310 9.77 18.09 13.96
C VAL A 310 10.21 16.65 13.74
N SER A 311 9.45 15.86 12.97
CA SER A 311 9.80 14.47 12.66
C SER A 311 10.40 14.30 11.27
N GLY A 312 10.48 15.36 10.49
CA GLY A 312 10.99 15.43 9.13
C GLY A 312 10.59 16.72 8.45
N PHE A 313 10.68 16.74 7.12
CA PHE A 313 10.31 17.89 6.29
C PHE A 313 9.27 17.48 5.22
N LEU A 314 8.38 18.43 4.91
CA LEU A 314 7.41 18.32 3.82
C LEU A 314 7.72 19.28 2.68
#